data_51d995369cb819c1126e69be7fb8be93
#
_entry.id   51d995369cb819c1126e69be7fb8be93
#
_cell.length_a   1.000
_cell.length_b   1.000
_cell.length_c   1.000
_cell.angle_alpha   90.00
_cell.angle_beta   90.00
_cell.angle_gamma   90.00
#
_symmetry.space_group_name_H-M   'P 1'
#
loop_
_entity.id
_entity.type
_entity.pdbx_description
1 polymer ?
#
loop_
_entity_poly.entity_id
_entity_poly.type
_entity_poly.pdbx_seq_one_letter_code
_entity_poly.pdbx_strand_id
1 'polypeptide(L)'
;MSLQELSEQELFRRESLNKLRKLGIEPFPAQLYPVDALSKEIKDHYDEGKEVCLAGRIMGKRIMGKASFAEMQDSSGRIQLYFNRDEICPGEDKALYNEVFKKLLDLGDFIGINGTVFKTQVGEISVNVKTLRVLSKAIKPLPLPKTDAEGVIHDAFTDPESRYRQRYVDLVVNPNVKETFIKRSKIISSMRSFLNSKEYLEVETPILQSIPGGAAARPFVTHHNALDIPLYLRIANELYLKRLIVGGFDGVYEFAKDFRNEGMDRTHNPEFTQMEIYVAYKDYIWMMEFVEEMLETICMDVLGTTDVQIGENTVSFKRPFKRISMIDSIKEHTGIDIAPMNEIELRATCEKLGVETDESMGKGKLIDEIFGEKCEGNYIQPTFITDYPVEMSPLCKKHRDNPELTERFELMVNGKELANAYSELNDPIDQKERFEEQARLSEKGDDEAMFIDMDFVRSLEYGMPPTSGMGIGIDRLCMFLTNNSSIQEVLFFPQMRPEVKTIKLELTENEKAIHEELKKVNKCELQELRSSLEMSNKAWDKG
;
A
#
# COMPACT_ATOMS: atom_id res chain seq x y z
N MET A 1 -1.18 25.10 -16.42
CA MET A 1 -2.52 25.61 -16.08
C MET A 1 -2.57 27.07 -16.52
N SER A 2 -3.47 27.42 -17.41
CA SER A 2 -3.75 28.80 -17.76
C SER A 2 -4.46 29.48 -16.56
N LEU A 3 -4.34 30.82 -16.43
CA LEU A 3 -5.03 31.56 -15.36
C LEU A 3 -6.56 31.42 -15.41
N GLN A 4 -7.11 31.02 -16.56
CA GLN A 4 -8.54 30.80 -16.78
C GLN A 4 -9.08 29.48 -16.16
N GLU A 5 -8.19 28.57 -15.74
CA GLU A 5 -8.55 27.29 -15.12
C GLU A 5 -8.52 27.34 -13.58
N LEU A 6 -8.17 28.50 -12.99
CA LEU A 6 -8.04 28.65 -11.53
C LEU A 6 -9.38 29.07 -10.90
N SER A 7 -9.70 28.50 -9.75
CA SER A 7 -10.82 28.95 -8.93
C SER A 7 -10.59 30.36 -8.38
N GLU A 8 -11.68 31.05 -8.03
CA GLU A 8 -11.61 32.39 -7.39
C GLU A 8 -10.70 32.38 -6.14
N GLN A 9 -10.76 31.32 -5.33
CA GLN A 9 -9.91 31.19 -4.15
C GLN A 9 -8.42 31.04 -4.51
N GLU A 10 -8.10 30.32 -5.57
CA GLU A 10 -6.71 30.20 -6.03
C GLU A 10 -6.19 31.52 -6.58
N LEU A 11 -7.01 32.28 -7.29
CA LEU A 11 -6.66 33.63 -7.76
C LEU A 11 -6.39 34.57 -6.57
N PHE A 12 -7.30 34.61 -5.59
CA PHE A 12 -7.14 35.43 -4.39
C PHE A 12 -5.86 35.09 -3.62
N ARG A 13 -5.53 33.80 -3.45
CA ARG A 13 -4.31 33.36 -2.76
C ARG A 13 -3.04 33.77 -3.51
N ARG A 14 -3.07 33.76 -4.85
CA ARG A 14 -1.96 34.26 -5.68
C ARG A 14 -1.80 35.76 -5.58
N GLU A 15 -2.89 36.52 -5.47
CA GLU A 15 -2.83 37.96 -5.17
C GLU A 15 -2.23 38.20 -3.78
N SER A 16 -2.65 37.46 -2.76
CA SER A 16 -2.09 37.54 -1.41
C SER A 16 -0.60 37.24 -1.40
N LEU A 17 -0.15 36.23 -2.16
CA LEU A 17 1.26 35.91 -2.37
C LEU A 17 2.04 37.12 -2.93
N ASN A 18 1.50 37.76 -3.97
CA ASN A 18 2.14 38.94 -4.56
C ASN A 18 2.18 40.15 -3.61
N LYS A 19 1.14 40.32 -2.78
CA LYS A 19 1.09 41.37 -1.75
C LYS A 19 2.13 41.13 -0.66
N LEU A 20 2.33 39.90 -0.20
CA LEU A 20 3.40 39.54 0.75
C LEU A 20 4.79 39.96 0.21
N ARG A 21 5.08 39.61 -1.05
CA ARG A 21 6.35 40.00 -1.69
C ARG A 21 6.54 41.54 -1.78
N LYS A 22 5.46 42.25 -2.09
CA LYS A 22 5.49 43.72 -2.10
C LYS A 22 5.76 44.36 -0.73
N LEU A 23 5.36 43.65 0.35
CA LEU A 23 5.67 44.04 1.73
C LEU A 23 7.09 43.63 2.18
N GLY A 24 7.91 43.07 1.29
CA GLY A 24 9.25 42.59 1.61
C GLY A 24 9.28 41.28 2.40
N ILE A 25 8.14 40.56 2.46
CA ILE A 25 8.04 39.26 3.14
C ILE A 25 8.24 38.16 2.10
N GLU A 26 9.30 37.34 2.28
CA GLU A 26 9.51 36.14 1.47
C GLU A 26 8.51 35.07 1.87
N PRO A 27 7.59 34.66 0.97
CA PRO A 27 6.54 33.69 1.32
C PRO A 27 7.02 32.25 1.36
N PHE A 28 8.23 31.96 0.87
CA PHE A 28 8.84 30.63 0.81
C PHE A 28 10.32 30.71 1.24
N PRO A 29 10.60 31.13 2.49
CA PRO A 29 11.97 31.29 2.96
C PRO A 29 12.69 29.95 3.03
N ALA A 30 13.96 29.92 2.63
CA ALA A 30 14.83 28.76 2.71
C ALA A 30 15.56 28.64 4.07
N GLN A 31 15.53 29.68 4.90
CA GLN A 31 16.28 29.71 6.15
C GLN A 31 15.69 28.75 7.17
N LEU A 32 16.57 28.15 7.99
CA LEU A 32 16.19 27.37 9.16
C LEU A 32 15.19 28.15 10.03
N TYR A 33 14.18 27.42 10.52
CA TYR A 33 13.31 27.89 11.59
C TYR A 33 13.50 27.00 12.84
N PRO A 34 13.93 27.55 13.99
CA PRO A 34 14.38 26.76 15.14
C PRO A 34 13.18 26.29 16.00
N VAL A 35 12.51 25.21 15.59
CA VAL A 35 11.43 24.59 16.37
C VAL A 35 12.03 23.89 17.58
N ASP A 36 11.55 24.18 18.79
CA ASP A 36 12.02 23.63 20.06
C ASP A 36 10.96 22.83 20.84
N ALA A 37 9.70 22.89 20.41
CA ALA A 37 8.60 22.17 21.04
C ALA A 37 7.55 21.70 20.00
N LEU A 38 6.72 20.73 20.38
CA LEU A 38 5.61 20.23 19.59
C LEU A 38 4.26 20.39 20.34
N SER A 39 3.19 20.56 19.57
CA SER A 39 1.83 20.79 20.10
C SER A 39 1.38 19.77 21.14
N LYS A 40 1.65 18.47 20.89
CA LYS A 40 1.29 17.39 21.81
C LYS A 40 2.11 17.44 23.10
N GLU A 41 3.41 17.66 22.99
CA GLU A 41 4.30 17.80 24.13
C GLU A 41 3.87 18.91 25.09
N ILE A 42 3.48 20.08 24.53
CA ILE A 42 2.99 21.22 25.33
C ILE A 42 1.68 20.87 26.03
N LYS A 43 0.79 20.12 25.38
CA LYS A 43 -0.48 19.72 25.97
C LYS A 43 -0.31 18.62 27.05
N ASP A 44 0.57 17.67 26.81
CA ASP A 44 0.84 16.55 27.74
C ASP A 44 1.65 17.01 28.96
N HIS A 45 2.53 18.02 28.79
CA HIS A 45 3.43 18.55 29.82
C HIS A 45 3.24 20.07 29.93
N TYR A 46 2.04 20.49 30.33
CA TYR A 46 1.70 21.91 30.48
C TYR A 46 2.62 22.59 31.51
N ASP A 47 3.29 23.67 31.06
CA ASP A 47 4.13 24.54 31.88
C ASP A 47 3.78 25.99 31.57
N GLU A 48 3.10 26.68 32.50
CA GLU A 48 2.64 28.05 32.31
C GLU A 48 3.80 29.03 32.24
N GLY A 49 3.78 29.87 31.23
CA GLY A 49 4.84 30.86 31.00
C GLY A 49 6.08 30.33 30.27
N LYS A 50 6.14 29.02 29.96
CA LYS A 50 7.24 28.46 29.14
C LYS A 50 7.30 29.15 27.80
N GLU A 51 8.47 29.66 27.43
CA GLU A 51 8.73 30.18 26.09
C GLU A 51 8.93 29.03 25.12
N VAL A 52 8.32 29.11 23.94
CA VAL A 52 8.35 28.08 22.90
C VAL A 52 8.48 28.68 21.50
N CYS A 53 9.19 27.97 20.62
CA CYS A 53 9.29 28.25 19.21
C CYS A 53 8.61 27.11 18.43
N LEU A 54 7.49 27.40 17.78
CA LEU A 54 6.68 26.43 17.07
C LEU A 54 6.57 26.75 15.59
N ALA A 55 6.42 25.73 14.77
CA ALA A 55 6.06 25.87 13.37
C ALA A 55 4.96 24.86 12.98
N GLY A 56 4.04 25.29 12.14
CA GLY A 56 2.95 24.42 11.69
C GLY A 56 2.03 25.11 10.69
N ARG A 57 1.02 24.37 10.29
CA ARG A 57 0.02 24.79 9.30
C ARG A 57 -1.19 25.42 10.01
N ILE A 58 -1.66 26.56 9.52
CA ILE A 58 -2.92 27.19 9.99
C ILE A 58 -4.09 26.33 9.54
N MET A 59 -4.85 25.79 10.48
CA MET A 59 -6.05 24.97 10.23
C MET A 59 -7.35 25.69 10.58
N GLY A 60 -7.28 26.69 11.44
CA GLY A 60 -8.41 27.53 11.83
C GLY A 60 -7.95 28.96 12.11
N LYS A 61 -8.82 29.93 11.85
CA LYS A 61 -8.55 31.34 12.14
C LYS A 61 -9.84 32.08 12.50
N ARG A 62 -9.84 32.72 13.65
CA ARG A 62 -10.97 33.52 14.15
C ARG A 62 -10.51 34.92 14.54
N ILE A 63 -10.89 35.91 13.73
CA ILE A 63 -10.52 37.31 13.90
C ILE A 63 -11.51 38.01 14.82
N MET A 64 -11.01 38.65 15.90
CA MET A 64 -11.80 39.34 16.90
C MET A 64 -11.21 40.72 17.23
N GLY A 65 -11.22 41.63 16.26
CA GLY A 65 -10.71 42.99 16.47
C GLY A 65 -9.18 43.07 16.65
N LYS A 66 -8.73 43.45 17.85
CA LYS A 66 -7.31 43.54 18.23
C LYS A 66 -6.72 42.23 18.72
N ALA A 67 -7.59 41.29 19.10
CA ALA A 67 -7.22 39.95 19.51
C ALA A 67 -7.77 38.95 18.49
N SER A 68 -7.09 37.82 18.30
CA SER A 68 -7.50 36.77 17.36
C SER A 68 -6.98 35.43 17.84
N PHE A 69 -7.65 34.37 17.39
CA PHE A 69 -7.18 33.00 17.58
C PHE A 69 -6.89 32.33 16.24
N ALA A 70 -5.91 31.48 16.23
CA ALA A 70 -5.69 30.52 15.16
C ALA A 70 -5.48 29.13 15.76
N GLU A 71 -5.80 28.10 14.99
CA GLU A 71 -5.42 26.72 15.28
C GLU A 71 -4.25 26.35 14.37
N MET A 72 -3.15 25.92 14.94
CA MET A 72 -1.96 25.47 14.21
C MET A 72 -1.82 23.96 14.36
N GLN A 73 -1.57 23.27 13.25
CA GLN A 73 -1.26 21.83 13.20
C GLN A 73 0.21 21.62 12.87
N ASP A 74 0.91 20.88 13.73
CA ASP A 74 2.26 20.38 13.51
C ASP A 74 2.29 18.86 13.25
N SER A 75 3.46 18.23 13.35
CA SER A 75 3.59 16.78 13.16
C SER A 75 2.93 15.94 14.25
N SER A 76 2.72 16.50 15.44
CA SER A 76 2.24 15.81 16.63
C SER A 76 0.76 16.04 16.94
N GLY A 77 0.18 17.15 16.47
CA GLY A 77 -1.19 17.50 16.77
C GLY A 77 -1.54 18.95 16.43
N ARG A 78 -2.50 19.49 17.19
CA ARG A 78 -2.99 20.87 17.03
C ARG A 78 -2.87 21.63 18.34
N ILE A 79 -2.57 22.92 18.25
CA ILE A 79 -2.54 23.84 19.38
C ILE A 79 -3.18 25.16 19.01
N GLN A 80 -3.88 25.77 19.98
CA GLN A 80 -4.44 27.10 19.82
C GLN A 80 -3.37 28.16 19.98
N LEU A 81 -3.35 29.14 19.09
CA LEU A 81 -2.51 30.33 19.12
C LEU A 81 -3.38 31.54 19.42
N TYR A 82 -2.95 32.37 20.35
CA TYR A 82 -3.56 33.65 20.66
C TYR A 82 -2.69 34.77 20.12
N PHE A 83 -3.28 35.63 19.30
CA PHE A 83 -2.62 36.79 18.68
C PHE A 83 -3.18 38.07 19.25
N ASN A 84 -2.35 38.84 19.96
CA ASN A 84 -2.64 40.20 20.35
C ASN A 84 -1.90 41.15 19.41
N ARG A 85 -2.66 42.04 18.73
CA ARG A 85 -2.10 42.99 17.76
C ARG A 85 -0.94 43.81 18.33
N ASP A 86 -1.11 44.32 19.55
CA ASP A 86 -0.19 45.24 20.17
C ASP A 86 1.04 44.51 20.74
N GLU A 87 0.96 43.21 20.97
CA GLU A 87 2.11 42.38 21.36
C GLU A 87 2.95 41.98 20.17
N ILE A 88 2.35 41.50 19.06
CA ILE A 88 3.12 41.11 17.88
C ILE A 88 3.62 42.32 17.06
N CYS A 89 3.01 43.46 17.29
CA CYS A 89 3.39 44.75 16.67
C CYS A 89 3.53 45.82 17.75
N PRO A 90 4.62 45.84 18.53
CA PRO A 90 4.76 46.79 19.66
C PRO A 90 4.91 48.24 19.22
N GLY A 91 5.37 48.51 17.98
CA GLY A 91 5.51 49.87 17.42
C GLY A 91 4.19 50.42 16.85
N GLU A 92 4.30 51.58 16.15
CA GLU A 92 3.17 52.21 15.47
C GLU A 92 2.70 51.43 14.26
N ASP A 93 3.61 50.74 13.55
CA ASP A 93 3.29 49.91 12.41
C ASP A 93 2.58 48.61 12.87
N LYS A 94 1.35 48.47 12.45
CA LYS A 94 0.50 47.28 12.73
C LYS A 94 0.28 46.40 11.50
N ALA A 95 1.10 46.53 10.46
CA ALA A 95 0.92 45.83 9.18
C ALA A 95 1.02 44.32 9.34
N LEU A 96 1.96 43.80 10.16
CA LEU A 96 2.10 42.37 10.39
C LEU A 96 0.79 41.72 10.91
N TYR A 97 0.06 42.42 11.79
CA TYR A 97 -1.24 41.90 12.26
C TYR A 97 -2.37 42.25 11.31
N ASN A 98 -2.53 43.53 10.93
CA ASN A 98 -3.71 44.02 10.21
C ASN A 98 -3.75 43.56 8.75
N GLU A 99 -2.59 43.52 8.08
CA GLU A 99 -2.50 43.11 6.68
C GLU A 99 -2.06 41.67 6.56
N VAL A 100 -0.91 41.28 7.13
CA VAL A 100 -0.35 39.96 6.91
C VAL A 100 -1.21 38.90 7.58
N PHE A 101 -1.32 38.91 8.91
CA PHE A 101 -2.07 37.88 9.63
C PHE A 101 -3.55 37.85 9.26
N LYS A 102 -4.21 39.02 9.29
CA LYS A 102 -5.67 39.05 9.06
C LYS A 102 -6.08 38.78 7.62
N LYS A 103 -5.38 39.33 6.62
CA LYS A 103 -5.86 39.39 5.23
C LYS A 103 -5.06 38.53 4.26
N LEU A 104 -3.73 38.37 4.47
CA LEU A 104 -2.87 37.71 3.50
C LEU A 104 -2.55 36.26 3.84
N LEU A 105 -2.66 35.86 5.12
CA LEU A 105 -2.53 34.47 5.54
C LEU A 105 -3.87 33.76 5.48
N ASP A 106 -3.86 32.57 4.92
CA ASP A 106 -5.03 31.72 4.71
C ASP A 106 -4.90 30.39 5.47
N LEU A 107 -6.00 29.66 5.57
CA LEU A 107 -5.97 28.26 6.03
C LEU A 107 -5.10 27.45 5.08
N GLY A 108 -4.20 26.66 5.64
CA GLY A 108 -3.22 25.89 4.89
C GLY A 108 -1.82 26.52 4.84
N ASP A 109 -1.65 27.80 5.15
CA ASP A 109 -0.34 28.43 5.20
C ASP A 109 0.49 27.89 6.37
N PHE A 110 1.80 27.77 6.18
CA PHE A 110 2.73 27.45 7.25
C PHE A 110 3.27 28.75 7.89
N ILE A 111 3.22 28.76 9.20
CA ILE A 111 3.78 29.84 10.01
C ILE A 111 4.74 29.30 11.06
N GLY A 112 5.69 30.14 11.44
CA GLY A 112 6.51 29.96 12.62
C GLY A 112 6.18 31.06 13.64
N ILE A 113 6.13 30.70 14.91
CA ILE A 113 5.84 31.62 16.00
C ILE A 113 6.81 31.40 17.17
N ASN A 114 7.16 32.48 17.86
CA ASN A 114 7.64 32.42 19.23
C ASN A 114 6.56 32.95 20.14
N GLY A 115 6.41 32.36 21.32
CA GLY A 115 5.40 32.77 22.28
C GLY A 115 5.52 32.08 23.63
N THR A 116 4.58 32.37 24.50
CA THR A 116 4.53 31.82 25.86
C THR A 116 3.30 30.95 26.02
N VAL A 117 3.48 29.78 26.62
CA VAL A 117 2.40 28.84 26.93
C VAL A 117 1.52 29.42 28.04
N PHE A 118 0.20 29.34 27.86
CA PHE A 118 -0.78 29.76 28.86
C PHE A 118 -2.08 28.97 28.75
N LYS A 119 -2.93 29.10 29.75
CA LYS A 119 -4.26 28.51 29.73
C LYS A 119 -5.33 29.61 29.65
N THR A 120 -6.24 29.45 28.69
CA THR A 120 -7.36 30.40 28.55
C THR A 120 -8.36 30.30 29.72
N GLN A 121 -9.23 31.29 29.87
CA GLN A 121 -10.28 31.26 30.90
C GLN A 121 -11.21 30.04 30.80
N VAL A 122 -11.38 29.46 29.61
CA VAL A 122 -12.18 28.26 29.39
C VAL A 122 -11.35 26.97 29.49
N GLY A 123 -10.09 27.06 29.89
CA GLY A 123 -9.23 25.90 30.14
C GLY A 123 -8.43 25.36 28.94
N GLU A 124 -8.49 25.99 27.77
CA GLU A 124 -7.73 25.52 26.60
C GLU A 124 -6.25 25.94 26.70
N ILE A 125 -5.34 24.96 26.55
CA ILE A 125 -3.89 25.21 26.51
C ILE A 125 -3.54 25.87 25.17
N SER A 126 -2.91 27.03 25.25
CA SER A 126 -2.67 27.93 24.11
C SER A 126 -1.28 28.55 24.19
N VAL A 127 -0.84 29.11 23.06
CA VAL A 127 0.40 29.92 23.02
C VAL A 127 0.07 31.36 22.72
N ASN A 128 0.48 32.27 23.61
CA ASN A 128 0.43 33.72 23.40
C ASN A 128 1.59 34.12 22.48
N VAL A 129 1.26 34.46 21.25
CA VAL A 129 2.24 34.73 20.18
C VAL A 129 2.92 36.06 20.36
N LYS A 130 4.24 36.07 20.41
CA LYS A 130 5.11 37.25 20.47
C LYS A 130 5.65 37.63 19.09
N THR A 131 6.02 36.64 18.27
CA THR A 131 6.53 36.88 16.91
C THR A 131 5.83 35.94 15.93
N LEU A 132 5.72 36.40 14.69
CA LEU A 132 5.12 35.65 13.58
C LEU A 132 6.01 35.74 12.35
N ARG A 133 6.30 34.60 11.74
CA ARG A 133 7.01 34.49 10.47
C ARG A 133 6.22 33.62 9.50
N VAL A 134 6.12 34.04 8.24
CA VAL A 134 5.56 33.20 7.16
C VAL A 134 6.63 32.20 6.73
N LEU A 135 6.29 30.91 6.68
CA LEU A 135 7.21 29.84 6.29
C LEU A 135 6.83 29.22 4.94
N SER A 136 5.54 29.17 4.62
CA SER A 136 5.10 28.74 3.28
C SER A 136 3.67 29.20 3.01
N LYS A 137 3.45 29.86 1.89
CA LYS A 137 2.12 30.26 1.42
C LYS A 137 1.44 29.15 0.65
N ALA A 138 0.29 28.69 1.10
CA ALA A 138 -0.55 27.73 0.37
C ALA A 138 -1.36 28.47 -0.72
N ILE A 139 -1.10 28.15 -1.98
CA ILE A 139 -1.82 28.75 -3.12
C ILE A 139 -3.02 27.94 -3.60
N LYS A 140 -3.24 26.78 -3.00
CA LYS A 140 -4.48 25.98 -3.15
C LYS A 140 -5.22 25.90 -1.82
N PRO A 141 -6.56 26.02 -1.82
CA PRO A 141 -7.35 25.81 -0.61
C PRO A 141 -7.30 24.33 -0.18
N LEU A 142 -7.29 24.09 1.14
CA LEU A 142 -7.50 22.76 1.68
C LEU A 142 -9.00 22.42 1.64
N PRO A 143 -9.38 21.20 1.29
CA PRO A 143 -10.76 20.69 1.39
C PRO A 143 -11.09 20.39 2.86
N LEU A 144 -11.28 21.43 3.65
CA LEU A 144 -11.65 21.29 5.07
C LEU A 144 -13.15 21.09 5.19
N PRO A 145 -13.60 20.12 5.99
CA PRO A 145 -15.02 19.90 6.21
C PRO A 145 -15.67 21.13 6.89
N LYS A 146 -16.88 21.45 6.45
CA LYS A 146 -17.71 22.50 7.05
C LYS A 146 -18.90 21.83 7.71
N THR A 147 -19.16 22.18 8.95
CA THR A 147 -20.36 21.73 9.66
C THR A 147 -21.38 22.85 9.63
N ASP A 148 -22.58 22.58 9.14
CA ASP A 148 -23.69 23.54 9.16
C ASP A 148 -24.35 23.67 10.55
N ALA A 149 -25.39 24.50 10.65
CA ALA A 149 -26.11 24.74 11.90
C ALA A 149 -26.87 23.49 12.40
N GLU A 150 -27.19 22.57 11.49
CA GLU A 150 -27.88 21.31 11.73
C GLU A 150 -26.91 20.17 12.11
N GLY A 151 -25.60 20.42 12.09
CA GLY A 151 -24.55 19.44 12.40
C GLY A 151 -24.15 18.54 11.21
N VAL A 152 -24.62 18.84 10.00
CA VAL A 152 -24.24 18.10 8.78
C VAL A 152 -22.86 18.54 8.31
N ILE A 153 -22.01 17.57 8.00
CA ILE A 153 -20.66 17.82 7.50
C ILE A 153 -20.69 17.89 5.97
N HIS A 154 -20.26 19.03 5.42
CA HIS A 154 -20.10 19.28 4.01
C HIS A 154 -18.63 19.36 3.62
N ASP A 155 -18.32 19.16 2.33
CA ASP A 155 -16.98 19.30 1.75
C ASP A 155 -15.92 18.37 2.40
N ALA A 156 -16.33 17.28 3.06
CA ALA A 156 -15.38 16.31 3.60
C ALA A 156 -14.60 15.61 2.47
N PHE A 157 -13.28 15.51 2.64
CA PHE A 157 -12.40 14.83 1.66
C PHE A 157 -12.43 13.32 1.91
N THR A 158 -13.51 12.66 1.46
CA THR A 158 -13.82 11.25 1.74
C THR A 158 -13.79 10.35 0.51
N ASP A 159 -13.88 10.91 -0.71
CA ASP A 159 -13.83 10.13 -1.93
C ASP A 159 -12.49 9.37 -2.04
N PRO A 160 -12.49 8.02 -2.09
CA PRO A 160 -11.28 7.22 -2.07
C PRO A 160 -10.31 7.53 -3.21
N GLU A 161 -10.82 7.72 -4.43
CA GLU A 161 -9.96 8.00 -5.59
C GLU A 161 -9.24 9.34 -5.42
N SER A 162 -9.94 10.38 -5.02
CA SER A 162 -9.36 11.70 -4.75
C SER A 162 -8.33 11.65 -3.62
N ARG A 163 -8.61 10.89 -2.55
CA ARG A 163 -7.70 10.70 -1.41
C ARG A 163 -6.40 10.01 -1.84
N TYR A 164 -6.49 8.97 -2.64
CA TYR A 164 -5.30 8.23 -3.10
C TYR A 164 -4.45 9.06 -4.07
N ARG A 165 -5.09 9.79 -5.00
CA ARG A 165 -4.38 10.68 -5.94
C ARG A 165 -3.75 11.89 -5.26
N GLN A 166 -4.35 12.40 -4.20
CA GLN A 166 -3.89 13.55 -3.44
C GLN A 166 -3.57 13.17 -1.98
N ARG A 167 -2.81 12.11 -1.78
CA ARG A 167 -2.45 11.59 -0.45
C ARG A 167 -1.82 12.66 0.45
N TYR A 168 -1.08 13.59 -0.12
CA TYR A 168 -0.51 14.73 0.61
C TYR A 168 -1.58 15.68 1.18
N VAL A 169 -2.76 15.75 0.57
CA VAL A 169 -3.93 16.48 1.11
C VAL A 169 -4.63 15.62 2.16
N ASP A 170 -4.88 14.35 1.84
CA ASP A 170 -5.50 13.35 2.72
C ASP A 170 -4.80 13.29 4.09
N LEU A 171 -3.47 13.23 4.10
CA LEU A 171 -2.64 13.24 5.32
C LEU A 171 -2.79 14.52 6.16
N VAL A 172 -3.20 15.64 5.56
CA VAL A 172 -3.43 16.91 6.27
C VAL A 172 -4.82 16.95 6.89
N VAL A 173 -5.85 16.53 6.13
CA VAL A 173 -7.25 16.74 6.53
C VAL A 173 -7.86 15.55 7.25
N ASN A 174 -7.31 14.35 7.07
CA ASN A 174 -7.75 13.09 7.69
C ASN A 174 -6.66 12.54 8.64
N PRO A 175 -6.64 12.91 9.92
CA PRO A 175 -5.58 12.52 10.86
C PRO A 175 -5.36 11.00 10.99
N ASN A 176 -6.44 10.21 10.91
CA ASN A 176 -6.40 8.74 11.04
C ASN A 176 -5.53 8.09 9.94
N VAL A 177 -5.46 8.69 8.76
CA VAL A 177 -4.62 8.20 7.65
C VAL A 177 -3.14 8.21 8.04
N LYS A 178 -2.71 9.27 8.73
CA LYS A 178 -1.32 9.37 9.22
C LYS A 178 -0.99 8.27 10.23
N GLU A 179 -1.93 7.92 11.10
CA GLU A 179 -1.75 6.84 12.09
C GLU A 179 -1.54 5.48 11.44
N THR A 180 -2.25 5.19 10.34
CA THR A 180 -2.04 3.96 9.54
C THR A 180 -0.59 3.83 9.11
N PHE A 181 -0.01 4.88 8.55
CA PHE A 181 1.38 4.85 8.07
C PHE A 181 2.42 4.81 9.20
N ILE A 182 2.13 5.45 10.35
CA ILE A 182 2.97 5.33 11.55
C ILE A 182 2.96 3.88 12.05
N LYS A 183 1.77 3.23 12.12
CA LYS A 183 1.65 1.82 12.49
C LYS A 183 2.38 0.91 11.50
N ARG A 184 2.23 1.15 10.18
CA ARG A 184 2.98 0.41 9.15
C ARG A 184 4.49 0.46 9.40
N SER A 185 5.03 1.64 9.68
CA SER A 185 6.46 1.80 9.97
C SER A 185 6.87 1.04 11.25
N LYS A 186 6.02 1.05 12.28
CA LYS A 186 6.26 0.30 13.52
C LYS A 186 6.20 -1.21 13.31
N ILE A 187 5.26 -1.72 12.49
CA ILE A 187 5.16 -3.15 12.13
C ILE A 187 6.48 -3.62 11.50
N ILE A 188 6.98 -2.90 10.49
CA ILE A 188 8.25 -3.24 9.83
C ILE A 188 9.43 -3.16 10.82
N SER A 189 9.45 -2.16 11.69
CA SER A 189 10.52 -2.00 12.69
C SER A 189 10.50 -3.11 13.75
N SER A 190 9.32 -3.50 14.23
CA SER A 190 9.18 -4.61 15.19
C SER A 190 9.60 -5.94 14.56
N MET A 191 9.13 -6.23 13.32
CA MET A 191 9.54 -7.42 12.57
C MET A 191 11.07 -7.48 12.39
N ARG A 192 11.69 -6.38 11.96
CA ARG A 192 13.15 -6.26 11.80
C ARG A 192 13.88 -6.50 13.13
N SER A 193 13.37 -5.92 14.23
CA SER A 193 13.94 -6.14 15.56
C SER A 193 13.84 -7.60 15.99
N PHE A 194 12.73 -8.27 15.72
CA PHE A 194 12.54 -9.68 15.99
C PHE A 194 13.54 -10.54 15.20
N LEU A 195 13.68 -10.32 13.90
CA LEU A 195 14.60 -11.06 13.03
C LEU A 195 16.07 -10.86 13.43
N ASN A 196 16.45 -9.61 13.73
CA ASN A 196 17.80 -9.28 14.20
C ASN A 196 18.11 -9.91 15.57
N SER A 197 17.11 -10.06 16.45
CA SER A 197 17.28 -10.74 17.75
C SER A 197 17.58 -12.24 17.61
N LYS A 198 17.27 -12.83 16.46
CA LYS A 198 17.60 -14.21 16.09
C LYS A 198 18.92 -14.30 15.29
N GLU A 199 19.66 -13.19 15.18
CA GLU A 199 20.95 -13.07 14.47
C GLU A 199 20.85 -13.34 12.95
N TYR A 200 19.67 -13.16 12.33
CA TYR A 200 19.50 -13.26 10.89
C TYR A 200 19.94 -11.97 10.19
N LEU A 201 20.56 -12.12 9.02
CA LEU A 201 21.14 -11.02 8.27
C LEU A 201 20.11 -10.41 7.30
N GLU A 202 19.87 -9.11 7.41
CA GLU A 202 19.13 -8.36 6.37
C GLU A 202 20.03 -8.16 5.16
N VAL A 203 19.53 -8.52 3.98
CA VAL A 203 20.27 -8.44 2.72
C VAL A 203 19.46 -7.71 1.65
N GLU A 204 20.14 -7.33 0.57
CA GLU A 204 19.51 -6.76 -0.64
C GLU A 204 19.92 -7.60 -1.85
N THR A 205 18.94 -8.03 -2.64
CA THR A 205 19.15 -8.81 -3.86
C THR A 205 18.68 -8.02 -5.09
N PRO A 206 19.07 -8.41 -6.32
CA PRO A 206 18.78 -7.64 -7.53
C PRO A 206 17.28 -7.48 -7.80
N ILE A 207 16.83 -6.22 -7.99
CA ILE A 207 15.51 -5.91 -8.51
C ILE A 207 15.43 -6.17 -10.02
N LEU A 208 16.50 -5.80 -10.75
CA LEU A 208 16.63 -6.08 -12.19
C LEU A 208 17.25 -7.46 -12.38
N GLN A 209 16.50 -8.37 -12.98
CA GLN A 209 16.89 -9.76 -13.16
C GLN A 209 16.95 -10.13 -14.64
N SER A 210 17.90 -10.98 -15.01
CA SER A 210 17.99 -11.51 -16.37
C SER A 210 16.94 -12.60 -16.63
N ILE A 211 16.56 -13.33 -15.59
CA ILE A 211 15.54 -14.38 -15.60
C ILE A 211 14.64 -14.13 -14.37
N PRO A 212 13.35 -13.87 -14.55
CA PRO A 212 12.41 -13.77 -13.42
C PRO A 212 12.10 -15.17 -12.90
N GLY A 213 11.97 -15.30 -11.57
CA GLY A 213 11.68 -16.60 -10.95
C GLY A 213 11.31 -16.47 -9.48
N GLY A 214 10.99 -17.59 -8.84
CA GLY A 214 10.59 -17.65 -7.43
C GLY A 214 9.08 -17.49 -7.19
N ALA A 215 8.29 -17.25 -8.23
CA ALA A 215 6.83 -17.20 -8.15
C ALA A 215 6.21 -17.51 -9.51
N ALA A 216 4.92 -17.87 -9.51
CA ALA A 216 4.09 -17.93 -10.71
C ALA A 216 3.42 -16.56 -10.88
N ALA A 217 3.98 -15.70 -11.75
CA ALA A 217 3.47 -14.34 -11.98
C ALA A 217 4.03 -13.75 -13.27
N ARG A 218 3.30 -12.83 -13.89
CA ARG A 218 3.76 -12.12 -15.08
C ARG A 218 4.71 -10.97 -14.71
N PRO A 219 5.96 -10.93 -15.23
CA PRO A 219 6.92 -9.87 -14.93
C PRO A 219 6.67 -8.60 -15.72
N PHE A 220 7.14 -7.45 -15.19
CA PHE A 220 7.39 -6.25 -15.98
C PHE A 220 8.73 -6.39 -16.73
N VAL A 221 8.75 -6.02 -17.99
CA VAL A 221 9.94 -6.07 -18.85
C VAL A 221 10.50 -4.67 -19.05
N THR A 222 11.82 -4.54 -18.96
CA THR A 222 12.55 -3.31 -19.29
C THR A 222 13.74 -3.63 -20.22
N HIS A 223 14.48 -2.61 -20.64
CA HIS A 223 15.62 -2.77 -21.56
C HIS A 223 16.87 -2.09 -21.00
N HIS A 224 18.00 -2.81 -20.99
CA HIS A 224 19.29 -2.26 -20.62
C HIS A 224 20.00 -1.71 -21.87
N ASN A 225 19.95 -0.40 -22.07
CA ASN A 225 20.41 0.27 -23.30
C ASN A 225 21.88 -0.01 -23.65
N ALA A 226 22.78 -0.03 -22.65
CA ALA A 226 24.20 -0.18 -22.90
C ALA A 226 24.60 -1.62 -23.29
N LEU A 227 23.85 -2.61 -22.85
CA LEU A 227 24.08 -4.02 -23.14
C LEU A 227 23.17 -4.55 -24.25
N ASP A 228 22.16 -3.77 -24.63
CA ASP A 228 21.14 -4.15 -25.62
C ASP A 228 20.43 -5.48 -25.29
N ILE A 229 20.03 -5.63 -24.00
CA ILE A 229 19.37 -6.84 -23.49
C ILE A 229 18.07 -6.50 -22.76
N PRO A 230 17.05 -7.38 -22.81
CA PRO A 230 15.91 -7.27 -21.93
C PRO A 230 16.31 -7.62 -20.49
N LEU A 231 15.69 -6.93 -19.53
CA LEU A 231 15.72 -7.25 -18.12
C LEU A 231 14.28 -7.26 -17.57
N TYR A 232 14.11 -7.94 -16.46
CA TYR A 232 12.82 -8.09 -15.80
C TYR A 232 12.86 -7.47 -14.40
N LEU A 233 11.79 -6.79 -13.99
CA LEU A 233 11.61 -6.48 -12.59
C LEU A 233 11.24 -7.78 -11.85
N ARG A 234 11.86 -8.01 -10.71
CA ARG A 234 11.67 -9.24 -9.93
C ARG A 234 10.21 -9.43 -9.53
N ILE A 235 9.73 -10.66 -9.59
CA ILE A 235 8.42 -11.10 -9.11
C ILE A 235 8.49 -11.71 -7.71
N ALA A 236 9.68 -12.13 -7.27
CA ALA A 236 10.08 -12.64 -5.97
C ALA A 236 11.60 -12.53 -5.81
N ASN A 237 12.09 -12.59 -4.59
CA ASN A 237 13.53 -12.58 -4.28
C ASN A 237 14.07 -13.96 -3.83
N GLU A 238 13.23 -14.97 -3.77
CA GLU A 238 13.47 -16.34 -3.31
C GLU A 238 14.76 -16.95 -3.83
N LEU A 239 14.93 -17.02 -5.17
CA LEU A 239 16.06 -17.76 -5.78
C LEU A 239 17.42 -17.13 -5.44
N TYR A 240 17.47 -15.82 -5.21
CA TYR A 240 18.69 -15.14 -4.80
C TYR A 240 18.98 -15.36 -3.30
N LEU A 241 17.97 -15.37 -2.45
CA LEU A 241 18.13 -15.64 -1.00
C LEU A 241 18.60 -17.08 -0.77
N LYS A 242 18.07 -18.06 -1.51
CA LYS A 242 18.56 -19.46 -1.47
C LYS A 242 20.04 -19.58 -1.87
N ARG A 243 20.49 -18.82 -2.88
CA ARG A 243 21.92 -18.77 -3.26
C ARG A 243 22.81 -18.27 -2.12
N LEU A 244 22.31 -17.38 -1.27
CA LEU A 244 23.04 -16.92 -0.07
C LEU A 244 23.14 -18.02 0.99
N ILE A 245 22.12 -18.86 1.13
CA ILE A 245 22.19 -20.07 1.97
C ILE A 245 23.23 -21.05 1.44
N VAL A 246 23.28 -21.30 0.13
CA VAL A 246 24.36 -22.07 -0.51
C VAL A 246 25.73 -21.43 -0.22
N GLY A 247 25.80 -20.10 -0.17
CA GLY A 247 26.99 -19.33 0.17
C GLY A 247 27.44 -19.43 1.62
N GLY A 248 26.68 -20.10 2.50
CA GLY A 248 27.02 -20.41 3.89
C GLY A 248 26.45 -19.45 4.94
N PHE A 249 25.43 -18.66 4.62
CA PHE A 249 24.68 -17.93 5.65
C PHE A 249 23.65 -18.84 6.32
N ASP A 250 23.56 -18.78 7.64
CA ASP A 250 22.60 -19.59 8.43
C ASP A 250 21.18 -19.06 8.35
N GLY A 251 21.00 -17.74 8.19
CA GLY A 251 19.70 -17.11 8.02
C GLY A 251 19.81 -15.75 7.37
N VAL A 252 19.02 -15.53 6.32
CA VAL A 252 18.97 -14.25 5.59
C VAL A 252 17.52 -13.84 5.40
N TYR A 253 17.27 -12.52 5.41
CA TYR A 253 15.95 -11.98 5.10
C TYR A 253 16.05 -10.68 4.31
N GLU A 254 14.99 -10.35 3.57
CA GLU A 254 14.90 -9.12 2.80
C GLU A 254 13.48 -8.54 2.89
N PHE A 255 13.37 -7.24 3.19
CA PHE A 255 12.14 -6.49 2.92
C PHE A 255 12.17 -6.01 1.48
N ALA A 256 11.46 -6.71 0.62
CA ALA A 256 11.53 -6.55 -0.82
C ALA A 256 10.36 -5.75 -1.39
N LYS A 257 10.64 -4.99 -2.46
CA LYS A 257 9.64 -4.56 -3.43
C LYS A 257 9.64 -5.58 -4.57
N ASP A 258 8.48 -6.21 -4.77
CA ASP A 258 8.24 -7.12 -5.87
C ASP A 258 7.18 -6.57 -6.81
N PHE A 259 7.22 -7.02 -8.06
CA PHE A 259 6.49 -6.41 -9.16
C PHE A 259 5.78 -7.52 -9.95
N ARG A 260 4.45 -7.48 -10.00
CA ARG A 260 3.63 -8.40 -10.78
C ARG A 260 2.76 -7.62 -11.75
N ASN A 261 2.90 -7.89 -13.04
CA ASN A 261 2.19 -7.19 -14.11
C ASN A 261 0.79 -7.77 -14.32
N GLU A 262 -0.03 -7.63 -13.28
CA GLU A 262 -1.36 -8.21 -13.17
C GLU A 262 -2.39 -7.12 -12.88
N GLY A 263 -3.65 -7.52 -12.63
CA GLY A 263 -4.74 -6.61 -12.32
C GLY A 263 -4.55 -5.87 -10.99
N MET A 264 -5.24 -4.73 -10.87
CA MET A 264 -5.30 -3.94 -9.63
C MET A 264 -6.68 -4.04 -9.03
N ASP A 265 -6.76 -4.41 -7.76
CA ASP A 265 -8.00 -4.45 -6.99
C ASP A 265 -7.79 -3.94 -5.54
N ARG A 266 -8.70 -4.27 -4.63
CA ARG A 266 -8.60 -3.87 -3.23
C ARG A 266 -7.49 -4.58 -2.47
N THR A 267 -6.99 -5.70 -2.96
CA THR A 267 -6.01 -6.58 -2.29
C THR A 267 -4.70 -6.69 -3.05
N HIS A 268 -4.68 -6.27 -4.33
CA HIS A 268 -3.53 -6.37 -5.22
C HIS A 268 -3.11 -5.01 -5.79
N ASN A 269 -1.80 -4.77 -5.78
CA ASN A 269 -1.13 -3.63 -6.41
C ASN A 269 0.07 -4.15 -7.19
N PRO A 270 0.33 -3.68 -8.42
CA PRO A 270 1.43 -4.20 -9.26
C PRO A 270 2.82 -4.10 -8.62
N GLU A 271 3.00 -3.18 -7.71
CA GLU A 271 4.17 -3.03 -6.84
C GLU A 271 3.72 -3.21 -5.39
N PHE A 272 4.28 -4.17 -4.69
CA PHE A 272 3.93 -4.47 -3.30
C PHE A 272 5.17 -4.74 -2.46
N THR A 273 5.00 -4.80 -1.15
CA THR A 273 6.08 -5.11 -0.21
C THR A 273 5.84 -6.48 0.41
N GLN A 274 6.81 -7.35 0.32
CA GLN A 274 6.87 -8.57 1.11
C GLN A 274 8.18 -8.65 1.92
N MET A 275 8.20 -9.48 2.93
CA MET A 275 9.42 -9.90 3.62
C MET A 275 9.59 -11.37 3.34
N GLU A 276 10.76 -11.74 2.82
CA GLU A 276 11.16 -13.14 2.68
C GLU A 276 12.32 -13.46 3.60
N ILE A 277 12.30 -14.66 4.17
CA ILE A 277 13.33 -15.20 5.05
C ILE A 277 13.65 -16.65 4.70
N TYR A 278 14.93 -17.01 4.73
CA TYR A 278 15.42 -18.37 4.53
C TYR A 278 16.38 -18.71 5.65
N VAL A 279 16.15 -19.88 6.30
CA VAL A 279 16.92 -20.31 7.47
C VAL A 279 17.41 -21.76 7.28
N ALA A 280 18.72 -21.95 7.32
CA ALA A 280 19.35 -23.25 7.21
C ALA A 280 19.07 -24.13 8.43
N TYR A 281 19.06 -25.46 8.21
CA TYR A 281 18.85 -26.49 9.23
C TYR A 281 17.48 -26.41 9.92
N LYS A 282 16.48 -25.85 9.22
CA LYS A 282 15.09 -25.73 9.65
C LYS A 282 14.16 -26.39 8.63
N ASP A 283 12.94 -26.72 9.05
CA ASP A 283 11.86 -27.22 8.21
C ASP A 283 10.58 -26.41 8.38
N TYR A 284 9.54 -26.74 7.63
CA TYR A 284 8.26 -26.02 7.63
C TYR A 284 7.54 -26.08 8.98
N ILE A 285 7.75 -27.14 9.80
CA ILE A 285 7.14 -27.25 11.14
C ILE A 285 7.72 -26.19 12.06
N TRP A 286 9.05 -26.08 12.07
CA TRP A 286 9.74 -25.01 12.81
C TRP A 286 9.30 -23.62 12.32
N MET A 287 9.12 -23.46 11.02
CA MET A 287 8.71 -22.16 10.45
C MET A 287 7.29 -21.77 10.90
N MET A 288 6.35 -22.71 11.08
CA MET A 288 5.03 -22.40 11.66
C MET A 288 5.16 -21.80 13.06
N GLU A 289 5.96 -22.41 13.94
CA GLU A 289 6.20 -21.90 15.32
C GLU A 289 6.90 -20.53 15.32
N PHE A 290 7.82 -20.33 14.38
CA PHE A 290 8.54 -19.07 14.19
C PHE A 290 7.58 -17.94 13.76
N VAL A 291 6.68 -18.19 12.83
CA VAL A 291 5.67 -17.23 12.36
C VAL A 291 4.70 -16.87 13.47
N GLU A 292 4.25 -17.84 14.26
CA GLU A 292 3.39 -17.62 15.41
C GLU A 292 4.06 -16.67 16.42
N GLU A 293 5.34 -16.92 16.78
CA GLU A 293 6.11 -16.07 17.71
C GLU A 293 6.29 -14.66 17.16
N MET A 294 6.62 -14.53 15.87
CA MET A 294 6.84 -13.25 15.22
C MET A 294 5.57 -12.40 15.18
N LEU A 295 4.44 -12.97 14.76
CA LEU A 295 3.17 -12.24 14.65
C LEU A 295 2.62 -11.84 16.03
N GLU A 296 2.67 -12.71 17.02
CA GLU A 296 2.30 -12.38 18.41
C GLU A 296 3.14 -11.21 18.94
N THR A 297 4.47 -11.25 18.72
CA THR A 297 5.40 -10.18 19.13
C THR A 297 5.04 -8.85 18.46
N ILE A 298 4.83 -8.85 17.14
CA ILE A 298 4.47 -7.62 16.40
C ILE A 298 3.16 -7.03 16.92
N CYS A 299 2.15 -7.86 17.15
CA CYS A 299 0.86 -7.40 17.69
C CYS A 299 1.03 -6.75 19.08
N MET A 300 1.81 -7.35 19.95
CA MET A 300 2.08 -6.79 21.28
C MET A 300 2.87 -5.49 21.22
N ASP A 301 3.91 -5.41 20.38
CA ASP A 301 4.75 -4.21 20.23
C ASP A 301 4.00 -3.02 19.64
N VAL A 302 3.12 -3.27 18.67
CA VAL A 302 2.48 -2.20 17.88
C VAL A 302 1.12 -1.82 18.44
N LEU A 303 0.35 -2.80 18.91
CA LEU A 303 -1.05 -2.62 19.34
C LEU A 303 -1.24 -2.79 20.84
N GLY A 304 -0.32 -3.46 21.55
CA GLY A 304 -0.44 -3.82 22.97
C GLY A 304 -1.43 -4.94 23.24
N THR A 305 -1.89 -5.64 22.20
CA THR A 305 -2.84 -6.76 22.29
C THR A 305 -2.64 -7.72 21.12
N THR A 306 -2.96 -9.00 21.33
CA THR A 306 -3.00 -10.01 20.28
C THR A 306 -4.36 -10.10 19.58
N ASP A 307 -5.41 -9.52 20.19
CA ASP A 307 -6.76 -9.52 19.62
C ASP A 307 -6.95 -8.27 18.75
N VAL A 308 -7.13 -8.48 17.45
CA VAL A 308 -7.15 -7.43 16.44
C VAL A 308 -8.51 -7.39 15.76
N GLN A 309 -9.09 -6.20 15.65
CA GLN A 309 -10.32 -6.00 14.88
C GLN A 309 -9.99 -5.91 13.40
N ILE A 310 -10.57 -6.81 12.58
CA ILE A 310 -10.41 -6.84 11.12
C ILE A 310 -11.82 -6.88 10.50
N GLY A 311 -12.30 -5.74 10.01
CA GLY A 311 -13.69 -5.59 9.59
C GLY A 311 -14.64 -5.84 10.75
N GLU A 312 -15.54 -6.81 10.60
CA GLU A 312 -16.50 -7.21 11.65
C GLU A 312 -15.95 -8.30 12.59
N ASN A 313 -14.80 -8.88 12.26
CA ASN A 313 -14.23 -10.01 12.98
C ASN A 313 -13.19 -9.57 14.02
N THR A 314 -13.19 -10.19 15.18
CA THR A 314 -12.06 -10.15 16.13
C THR A 314 -11.16 -11.35 15.87
N VAL A 315 -9.92 -11.10 15.46
CA VAL A 315 -8.92 -12.12 15.12
C VAL A 315 -7.84 -12.12 16.19
N SER A 316 -7.56 -13.31 16.75
CA SER A 316 -6.55 -13.48 17.79
C SER A 316 -5.24 -14.03 17.21
N PHE A 317 -4.18 -13.24 17.30
CA PHE A 317 -2.82 -13.66 16.94
C PHE A 317 -2.08 -14.32 18.12
N LYS A 318 -2.81 -14.76 19.13
CA LYS A 318 -2.25 -15.52 20.25
C LYS A 318 -1.97 -16.96 19.82
N ARG A 319 -0.74 -17.40 19.96
CA ARG A 319 -0.33 -18.79 19.65
C ARG A 319 -0.86 -19.82 20.68
N PRO A 320 -1.05 -21.10 20.29
CA PRO A 320 -0.78 -21.66 18.96
C PRO A 320 -1.93 -21.44 17.98
N PHE A 321 -1.63 -21.39 16.66
CA PHE A 321 -2.63 -21.33 15.59
C PHE A 321 -3.13 -22.74 15.21
N LYS A 322 -4.33 -22.83 14.62
CA LYS A 322 -4.87 -24.10 14.08
C LYS A 322 -3.99 -24.57 12.91
N ARG A 323 -3.81 -25.89 12.79
CA ARG A 323 -3.12 -26.55 11.67
C ARG A 323 -4.05 -27.58 11.08
N ILE A 324 -4.20 -27.61 9.76
CA ILE A 324 -5.04 -28.55 9.04
C ILE A 324 -4.48 -28.77 7.63
N SER A 325 -4.49 -30.03 7.14
CA SER A 325 -4.08 -30.28 5.76
C SER A 325 -5.10 -29.74 4.76
N MET A 326 -4.66 -29.40 3.55
CA MET A 326 -5.55 -28.96 2.48
C MET A 326 -6.65 -29.98 2.19
N ILE A 327 -6.31 -31.25 2.17
CA ILE A 327 -7.26 -32.36 1.93
C ILE A 327 -8.29 -32.44 3.05
N ASP A 328 -7.85 -32.40 4.32
CA ASP A 328 -8.77 -32.45 5.46
C ASP A 328 -9.66 -31.19 5.52
N SER A 329 -9.11 -30.03 5.14
CA SER A 329 -9.88 -28.79 5.02
C SER A 329 -11.02 -28.93 4.00
N ILE A 330 -10.75 -29.47 2.82
CA ILE A 330 -11.77 -29.71 1.80
C ILE A 330 -12.82 -30.67 2.32
N LYS A 331 -12.41 -31.74 2.99
CA LYS A 331 -13.32 -32.71 3.61
C LYS A 331 -14.18 -32.07 4.71
N GLU A 332 -13.59 -31.24 5.57
CA GLU A 332 -14.30 -30.50 6.64
C GLU A 332 -15.41 -29.63 6.07
N HIS A 333 -15.12 -28.85 5.01
CA HIS A 333 -16.03 -27.83 4.47
C HIS A 333 -17.02 -28.35 3.42
N THR A 334 -16.65 -29.38 2.64
CA THR A 334 -17.50 -29.92 1.56
C THR A 334 -18.20 -31.23 1.91
N GLY A 335 -17.72 -31.93 2.94
CA GLY A 335 -18.15 -33.28 3.28
C GLY A 335 -17.64 -34.37 2.31
N ILE A 336 -16.75 -34.02 1.37
CA ILE A 336 -16.24 -34.92 0.32
C ILE A 336 -14.78 -35.25 0.60
N ASP A 337 -14.46 -36.55 0.64
CA ASP A 337 -13.09 -37.03 0.76
C ASP A 337 -12.47 -37.15 -0.63
N ILE A 338 -11.57 -36.22 -0.95
CA ILE A 338 -10.91 -36.15 -2.26
C ILE A 338 -9.57 -36.89 -2.30
N ALA A 339 -9.06 -37.39 -1.17
CA ALA A 339 -7.76 -38.04 -1.09
C ALA A 339 -7.59 -39.23 -2.08
N PRO A 340 -8.57 -40.13 -2.26
CA PRO A 340 -8.42 -41.24 -3.19
C PRO A 340 -8.71 -40.89 -4.66
N MET A 341 -9.15 -39.65 -4.97
CA MET A 341 -9.66 -39.28 -6.28
C MET A 341 -8.54 -39.06 -7.33
N ASN A 342 -8.79 -39.56 -8.53
CA ASN A 342 -8.02 -39.22 -9.71
C ASN A 342 -8.54 -37.90 -10.36
N GLU A 343 -7.88 -37.43 -11.40
CA GLU A 343 -8.23 -36.17 -12.08
C GLU A 343 -9.66 -36.14 -12.62
N ILE A 344 -10.16 -37.26 -13.19
CA ILE A 344 -11.51 -37.33 -13.75
C ILE A 344 -12.55 -37.20 -12.63
N GLU A 345 -12.33 -37.89 -11.51
CA GLU A 345 -13.20 -37.81 -10.33
C GLU A 345 -13.19 -36.45 -9.68
N LEU A 346 -12.04 -35.77 -9.66
CA LEU A 346 -11.92 -34.40 -9.18
C LEU A 346 -12.68 -33.41 -10.07
N ARG A 347 -12.58 -33.52 -11.41
CA ARG A 347 -13.37 -32.70 -12.35
C ARG A 347 -14.87 -32.85 -12.11
N ALA A 348 -15.35 -34.10 -11.97
CA ALA A 348 -16.74 -34.35 -11.64
C ALA A 348 -17.14 -33.76 -10.26
N THR A 349 -16.22 -33.76 -9.32
CA THR A 349 -16.42 -33.13 -7.99
C THR A 349 -16.48 -31.63 -8.08
N CYS A 350 -15.62 -30.99 -8.87
CA CYS A 350 -15.67 -29.53 -9.16
C CYS A 350 -17.04 -29.16 -9.74
N GLU A 351 -17.51 -29.89 -10.76
CA GLU A 351 -18.83 -29.68 -11.37
C GLU A 351 -19.96 -29.78 -10.33
N LYS A 352 -19.93 -30.84 -9.48
CA LYS A 352 -20.90 -31.02 -8.40
C LYS A 352 -20.89 -29.90 -7.38
N LEU A 353 -19.73 -29.33 -7.09
CA LEU A 353 -19.54 -28.22 -6.14
C LEU A 353 -19.79 -26.84 -6.79
N GLY A 354 -19.98 -26.77 -8.12
CA GLY A 354 -20.10 -25.53 -8.86
C GLY A 354 -18.80 -24.73 -8.88
N VAL A 355 -17.66 -25.41 -8.96
CA VAL A 355 -16.31 -24.83 -9.14
C VAL A 355 -16.01 -24.81 -10.64
N GLU A 356 -15.63 -23.65 -11.16
CA GLU A 356 -15.28 -23.51 -12.58
C GLU A 356 -13.93 -24.17 -12.87
N THR A 357 -13.84 -24.89 -13.98
CA THR A 357 -12.62 -25.59 -14.41
C THR A 357 -12.42 -25.45 -15.90
N ASP A 358 -11.17 -25.51 -16.36
CA ASP A 358 -10.82 -25.60 -17.76
C ASP A 358 -10.06 -26.91 -18.07
N GLU A 359 -9.88 -27.21 -19.37
CA GLU A 359 -9.27 -28.47 -19.81
C GLU A 359 -7.76 -28.56 -19.48
N SER A 360 -7.09 -27.43 -19.21
CA SER A 360 -5.65 -27.38 -18.91
C SER A 360 -5.31 -27.73 -17.46
N MET A 361 -6.30 -27.68 -16.55
CA MET A 361 -6.10 -27.91 -15.12
C MET A 361 -5.78 -29.37 -14.83
N GLY A 362 -4.60 -29.65 -14.25
CA GLY A 362 -4.24 -30.97 -13.70
C GLY A 362 -4.79 -31.20 -12.30
N LYS A 363 -4.50 -32.39 -11.73
CA LYS A 363 -4.99 -32.82 -10.42
C LYS A 363 -4.73 -31.78 -9.31
N GLY A 364 -3.51 -31.26 -9.23
CA GLY A 364 -3.15 -30.27 -8.22
C GLY A 364 -3.97 -28.99 -8.33
N LYS A 365 -4.13 -28.44 -9.54
CA LYS A 365 -4.90 -27.20 -9.77
C LYS A 365 -6.40 -27.39 -9.45
N LEU A 366 -6.98 -28.54 -9.77
CA LEU A 366 -8.38 -28.85 -9.41
C LEU A 366 -8.59 -28.87 -7.89
N ILE A 367 -7.63 -29.40 -7.13
CA ILE A 367 -7.67 -29.40 -5.66
C ILE A 367 -7.62 -27.96 -5.13
N ASP A 368 -6.75 -27.13 -5.71
CA ASP A 368 -6.60 -25.72 -5.36
C ASP A 368 -7.88 -24.92 -5.61
N GLU A 369 -8.50 -25.09 -6.77
CA GLU A 369 -9.76 -24.42 -7.10
C GLU A 369 -10.89 -24.80 -6.12
N ILE A 370 -10.97 -26.09 -5.74
CA ILE A 370 -11.93 -26.54 -4.71
C ILE A 370 -11.64 -25.85 -3.38
N PHE A 371 -10.37 -25.77 -2.97
CA PHE A 371 -9.97 -25.14 -1.72
C PHE A 371 -10.28 -23.64 -1.74
N GLY A 372 -9.87 -22.92 -2.78
CA GLY A 372 -10.09 -21.47 -2.94
C GLY A 372 -11.57 -21.11 -2.86
N GLU A 373 -12.41 -21.81 -3.63
CA GLU A 373 -13.84 -21.52 -3.73
C GLU A 373 -14.66 -21.95 -2.50
N LYS A 374 -14.29 -23.05 -1.83
CA LYS A 374 -15.15 -23.65 -0.79
C LYS A 374 -14.58 -23.56 0.63
N CYS A 375 -13.27 -23.35 0.79
CA CYS A 375 -12.62 -23.43 2.10
C CYS A 375 -11.98 -22.12 2.55
N GLU A 376 -11.25 -21.43 1.68
CA GLU A 376 -10.40 -20.28 2.02
C GLU A 376 -11.12 -19.21 2.84
N GLY A 377 -12.30 -18.79 2.39
CA GLY A 377 -13.10 -17.74 3.03
C GLY A 377 -13.59 -18.05 4.45
N ASN A 378 -13.54 -19.32 4.87
CA ASN A 378 -14.02 -19.75 6.18
C ASN A 378 -12.98 -19.59 7.30
N TYR A 379 -11.69 -19.40 6.96
CA TYR A 379 -10.60 -19.28 7.93
C TYR A 379 -10.47 -17.86 8.46
N ILE A 380 -11.31 -17.50 9.43
CA ILE A 380 -11.28 -16.18 10.08
C ILE A 380 -10.10 -16.09 11.05
N GLN A 381 -9.93 -17.09 11.93
CA GLN A 381 -8.80 -17.15 12.85
C GLN A 381 -7.53 -17.65 12.14
N PRO A 382 -6.33 -17.21 12.57
CA PRO A 382 -5.08 -17.66 11.98
C PRO A 382 -5.00 -19.20 11.93
N THR A 383 -4.88 -19.74 10.73
CA THR A 383 -4.87 -21.19 10.48
C THR A 383 -3.84 -21.53 9.42
N PHE A 384 -2.94 -22.44 9.73
CA PHE A 384 -2.02 -23.02 8.75
C PHE A 384 -2.74 -24.10 7.95
N ILE A 385 -2.80 -23.93 6.64
CA ILE A 385 -3.20 -24.95 5.68
C ILE A 385 -1.93 -25.62 5.21
N THR A 386 -1.81 -26.94 5.40
CA THR A 386 -0.57 -27.68 5.15
C THR A 386 -0.74 -28.71 4.03
N ASP A 387 0.36 -29.28 3.58
CA ASP A 387 0.43 -30.48 2.75
C ASP A 387 -0.20 -30.28 1.36
N TYR A 388 0.32 -29.28 0.63
CA TYR A 388 -0.09 -28.93 -0.73
C TYR A 388 0.38 -29.99 -1.75
N PRO A 389 -0.35 -30.19 -2.87
CA PRO A 389 0.10 -31.06 -3.96
C PRO A 389 1.45 -30.66 -4.55
N VAL A 390 2.26 -31.66 -4.92
CA VAL A 390 3.59 -31.45 -5.54
C VAL A 390 3.52 -30.61 -6.82
N GLU A 391 2.50 -30.83 -7.65
CA GLU A 391 2.33 -30.17 -8.95
C GLU A 391 2.23 -28.65 -8.84
N MET A 392 1.72 -28.15 -7.69
CA MET A 392 1.54 -26.73 -7.42
C MET A 392 2.72 -26.08 -6.70
N SER A 393 3.73 -26.84 -6.36
CA SER A 393 4.79 -26.40 -5.46
C SER A 393 6.18 -26.72 -6.01
N PRO A 394 6.59 -26.11 -7.15
CA PRO A 394 7.80 -26.52 -7.88
C PRO A 394 9.11 -26.26 -7.12
N LEU A 395 9.12 -25.42 -6.08
CA LEU A 395 10.28 -25.08 -5.27
C LEU A 395 10.30 -25.74 -3.89
N CYS A 396 9.23 -26.52 -3.57
CA CYS A 396 9.04 -27.15 -2.28
C CYS A 396 9.60 -28.58 -2.24
N LYS A 397 10.11 -28.99 -1.07
CA LYS A 397 10.50 -30.37 -0.79
C LYS A 397 9.25 -31.27 -0.76
N LYS A 398 9.35 -32.48 -1.34
CA LYS A 398 8.32 -33.50 -1.18
C LYS A 398 8.12 -33.82 0.30
N HIS A 399 6.88 -34.05 0.69
CA HIS A 399 6.54 -34.41 2.06
C HIS A 399 7.20 -35.75 2.45
N ARG A 400 7.75 -35.82 3.66
CA ARG A 400 8.57 -36.96 4.15
C ARG A 400 7.80 -38.28 4.20
N ASP A 401 6.47 -38.24 4.38
CA ASP A 401 5.62 -39.44 4.54
C ASP A 401 4.72 -39.71 3.31
N ASN A 402 4.50 -38.70 2.44
CA ASN A 402 3.68 -38.84 1.24
C ASN A 402 4.27 -38.05 0.05
N PRO A 403 4.91 -38.71 -0.91
CA PRO A 403 5.60 -38.05 -2.02
C PRO A 403 4.69 -37.33 -3.04
N GLU A 404 3.36 -37.50 -2.96
CA GLU A 404 2.40 -36.73 -3.78
C GLU A 404 2.14 -35.31 -3.21
N LEU A 405 2.55 -35.07 -1.96
CA LEU A 405 2.40 -33.80 -1.24
C LEU A 405 3.75 -33.12 -1.03
N THR A 406 3.72 -31.89 -0.55
CA THR A 406 4.92 -31.10 -0.19
C THR A 406 4.86 -30.66 1.27
N GLU A 407 6.03 -30.43 1.86
CA GLU A 407 6.20 -29.79 3.17
C GLU A 407 6.00 -28.26 3.04
N ARG A 408 4.75 -27.85 2.76
CA ARG A 408 4.35 -26.46 2.54
C ARG A 408 3.18 -26.10 3.43
N PHE A 409 3.12 -24.85 3.85
CA PHE A 409 1.91 -24.26 4.42
C PHE A 409 1.63 -22.87 3.87
N GLU A 410 0.37 -22.50 3.90
CA GLU A 410 -0.08 -21.13 3.82
C GLU A 410 -0.76 -20.73 5.13
N LEU A 411 -0.50 -19.54 5.62
CA LEU A 411 -1.18 -18.98 6.79
C LEU A 411 -2.39 -18.17 6.35
N MET A 412 -3.57 -18.72 6.61
CA MET A 412 -4.83 -18.04 6.34
C MET A 412 -5.23 -17.18 7.54
N VAL A 413 -5.62 -15.93 7.29
CA VAL A 413 -6.13 -14.98 8.29
C VAL A 413 -7.26 -14.18 7.67
N ASN A 414 -8.42 -14.19 8.32
CA ASN A 414 -9.62 -13.48 7.87
C ASN A 414 -9.98 -13.77 6.40
N GLY A 415 -9.90 -15.06 6.02
CA GLY A 415 -10.22 -15.56 4.69
C GLY A 415 -9.21 -15.13 3.60
N LYS A 416 -7.97 -14.83 3.97
CA LYS A 416 -6.91 -14.44 3.04
C LYS A 416 -5.56 -15.03 3.44
N GLU A 417 -4.77 -15.46 2.46
CA GLU A 417 -3.38 -15.83 2.65
C GLU A 417 -2.57 -14.64 3.17
N LEU A 418 -1.85 -14.81 4.27
CA LEU A 418 -0.93 -13.82 4.84
C LEU A 418 0.53 -14.19 4.58
N ALA A 419 0.87 -15.48 4.71
CA ALA A 419 2.22 -15.98 4.51
C ALA A 419 2.19 -17.35 3.82
N ASN A 420 3.25 -17.64 3.06
CA ASN A 420 3.50 -18.91 2.39
C ASN A 420 4.92 -19.38 2.73
N ALA A 421 5.07 -20.62 3.14
CA ALA A 421 6.35 -21.16 3.57
C ALA A 421 6.45 -22.66 3.34
N TYR A 422 7.68 -23.16 3.22
CA TYR A 422 7.95 -24.57 3.00
C TYR A 422 9.35 -24.99 3.41
N SER A 423 9.56 -26.31 3.52
CA SER A 423 10.88 -26.90 3.44
C SER A 423 11.36 -26.81 2.00
N GLU A 424 12.55 -26.25 1.81
CA GLU A 424 13.10 -25.94 0.48
C GLU A 424 13.52 -27.19 -0.29
N LEU A 425 13.20 -27.24 -1.57
CA LEU A 425 13.76 -28.24 -2.45
C LEU A 425 15.25 -27.97 -2.66
N ASN A 426 16.09 -28.85 -2.14
CA ASN A 426 17.55 -28.74 -2.18
C ASN A 426 18.23 -29.84 -3.02
N ASP A 427 17.45 -30.66 -3.75
CA ASP A 427 17.92 -31.63 -4.70
C ASP A 427 18.00 -30.99 -6.10
N PRO A 428 19.19 -30.77 -6.68
CA PRO A 428 19.34 -30.11 -7.98
C PRO A 428 18.71 -30.91 -9.13
N ILE A 429 18.63 -32.25 -9.00
CA ILE A 429 18.07 -33.10 -10.05
C ILE A 429 16.54 -32.97 -10.05
N ASP A 430 15.90 -33.15 -8.90
CA ASP A 430 14.45 -32.96 -8.75
C ASP A 430 14.06 -31.49 -9.11
N GLN A 431 14.85 -30.49 -8.72
CA GLN A 431 14.59 -29.09 -9.06
C GLN A 431 14.61 -28.84 -10.58
N LYS A 432 15.57 -29.43 -11.26
CA LYS A 432 15.65 -29.31 -12.73
C LYS A 432 14.44 -29.98 -13.42
N GLU A 433 14.06 -31.17 -12.97
CA GLU A 433 12.90 -31.89 -13.51
C GLU A 433 11.62 -31.06 -13.34
N ARG A 434 11.43 -30.42 -12.18
CA ARG A 434 10.27 -29.57 -11.93
C ARG A 434 10.27 -28.30 -12.78
N PHE A 435 11.41 -27.66 -13.00
CA PHE A 435 11.50 -26.53 -13.92
C PHE A 435 11.19 -26.93 -15.37
N GLU A 436 11.64 -28.13 -15.81
CA GLU A 436 11.30 -28.66 -17.13
C GLU A 436 9.79 -28.94 -17.26
N GLU A 437 9.12 -29.39 -16.19
CA GLU A 437 7.67 -29.55 -16.15
C GLU A 437 6.95 -28.19 -16.25
N GLN A 438 7.39 -27.17 -15.52
CA GLN A 438 6.87 -25.80 -15.62
C GLN A 438 7.01 -25.24 -17.05
N ALA A 439 8.15 -25.46 -17.69
CA ALA A 439 8.35 -25.04 -19.08
C ALA A 439 7.35 -25.70 -20.05
N ARG A 440 7.00 -26.98 -19.83
CA ARG A 440 5.97 -27.67 -20.63
C ARG A 440 4.58 -27.09 -20.41
N LEU A 441 4.26 -26.61 -19.20
CA LEU A 441 3.00 -25.90 -18.93
C LEU A 441 2.96 -24.56 -19.67
N SER A 442 4.06 -23.82 -19.69
CA SER A 442 4.17 -22.57 -20.44
C SER A 442 3.96 -22.78 -21.96
N GLU A 443 4.52 -23.87 -22.52
CA GLU A 443 4.31 -24.22 -23.95
C GLU A 443 2.84 -24.55 -24.26
N LYS A 444 2.05 -24.97 -23.26
CA LYS A 444 0.61 -25.23 -23.38
C LYS A 444 -0.24 -23.97 -23.19
N GLY A 445 0.37 -22.82 -22.92
CA GLY A 445 -0.32 -21.53 -22.79
C GLY A 445 -0.52 -21.03 -21.37
N ASP A 446 0.15 -21.62 -20.39
CA ASP A 446 0.20 -21.09 -19.04
C ASP A 446 1.21 -19.93 -18.97
N ASP A 447 0.68 -18.69 -19.02
CA ASP A 447 1.47 -17.45 -19.00
C ASP A 447 2.11 -17.18 -17.62
N GLU A 448 1.73 -17.91 -16.58
CA GLU A 448 2.22 -17.77 -15.20
C GLU A 448 3.27 -18.83 -14.84
N ALA A 449 3.53 -19.80 -15.72
CA ALA A 449 4.51 -20.84 -15.48
C ALA A 449 5.92 -20.27 -15.27
N MET A 450 6.67 -20.86 -14.34
CA MET A 450 8.01 -20.38 -13.97
C MET A 450 9.03 -20.55 -15.09
N PHE A 451 9.90 -19.55 -15.24
CA PHE A 451 11.07 -19.61 -16.12
C PHE A 451 12.14 -20.54 -15.54
N ILE A 452 12.87 -21.23 -16.43
CA ILE A 452 13.98 -22.09 -16.02
C ILE A 452 15.20 -21.21 -15.68
N ASP A 453 15.62 -21.20 -14.42
CA ASP A 453 16.87 -20.59 -13.96
C ASP A 453 17.95 -21.66 -13.75
N MET A 454 18.72 -21.93 -14.82
CA MET A 454 19.81 -22.91 -14.77
C MET A 454 20.99 -22.48 -13.90
N ASP A 455 21.14 -21.18 -13.62
CA ASP A 455 22.15 -20.69 -12.67
C ASP A 455 21.76 -21.02 -11.23
N PHE A 456 20.46 -20.95 -10.91
CA PHE A 456 19.95 -21.43 -9.63
C PHE A 456 20.16 -22.93 -9.47
N VAL A 457 19.80 -23.75 -10.48
CA VAL A 457 20.04 -25.20 -10.43
C VAL A 457 21.52 -25.49 -10.20
N ARG A 458 22.41 -24.83 -10.95
CA ARG A 458 23.87 -24.95 -10.74
C ARG A 458 24.30 -24.56 -9.33
N SER A 459 23.67 -23.57 -8.71
CA SER A 459 23.98 -23.21 -7.33
C SER A 459 23.64 -24.34 -6.35
N LEU A 460 22.51 -25.05 -6.56
CA LEU A 460 22.14 -26.21 -5.76
C LEU A 460 23.12 -27.39 -5.91
N GLU A 461 23.77 -27.53 -7.07
CA GLU A 461 24.81 -28.55 -7.30
C GLU A 461 26.04 -28.38 -6.39
N TYR A 462 26.27 -27.16 -5.85
CA TYR A 462 27.28 -26.93 -4.82
C TYR A 462 26.83 -27.32 -3.41
N GLY A 463 25.55 -27.65 -3.25
CA GLY A 463 24.94 -28.09 -2.00
C GLY A 463 24.25 -26.98 -1.23
N MET A 464 22.96 -27.14 -1.02
CA MET A 464 22.16 -26.34 -0.09
C MET A 464 21.75 -27.22 1.09
N PRO A 465 22.03 -26.81 2.34
CA PRO A 465 21.60 -27.59 3.51
C PRO A 465 20.05 -27.65 3.57
N PRO A 466 19.47 -28.53 4.39
CA PRO A 466 18.05 -28.44 4.72
C PRO A 466 17.71 -27.03 5.15
N THR A 467 16.73 -26.42 4.50
CA THR A 467 16.39 -25.01 4.68
C THR A 467 14.88 -24.85 4.70
N SER A 468 14.37 -23.93 5.48
CA SER A 468 12.98 -23.48 5.40
C SER A 468 12.93 -22.02 4.99
N GLY A 469 12.08 -21.70 4.02
CA GLY A 469 11.83 -20.34 3.57
C GLY A 469 10.38 -19.93 3.78
N MET A 470 10.16 -18.62 3.88
CA MET A 470 8.85 -18.01 4.07
C MET A 470 8.79 -16.64 3.39
N GLY A 471 7.70 -16.40 2.67
CA GLY A 471 7.28 -15.07 2.25
C GLY A 471 6.05 -14.60 3.04
N ILE A 472 6.06 -13.35 3.51
CA ILE A 472 4.91 -12.72 4.17
C ILE A 472 4.59 -11.37 3.54
N GLY A 473 3.31 -11.16 3.19
CA GLY A 473 2.83 -9.92 2.59
C GLY A 473 2.75 -8.78 3.62
N ILE A 474 3.69 -7.85 3.58
CA ILE A 474 3.73 -6.70 4.51
C ILE A 474 2.53 -5.78 4.34
N ASP A 475 2.09 -5.54 3.11
CA ASP A 475 0.94 -4.69 2.85
C ASP A 475 -0.33 -5.33 3.44
N ARG A 476 -0.52 -6.64 3.27
CA ARG A 476 -1.66 -7.38 3.83
C ARG A 476 -1.62 -7.42 5.35
N LEU A 477 -0.46 -7.67 5.95
CA LEU A 477 -0.28 -7.60 7.40
C LEU A 477 -0.64 -6.21 7.93
N CYS A 478 -0.20 -5.15 7.24
CA CYS A 478 -0.56 -3.78 7.61
C CYS A 478 -2.07 -3.52 7.49
N MET A 479 -2.74 -4.03 6.44
CA MET A 479 -4.20 -3.93 6.31
C MET A 479 -4.90 -4.54 7.53
N PHE A 480 -4.50 -5.73 7.94
CA PHE A 480 -5.08 -6.43 9.10
C PHE A 480 -4.85 -5.65 10.39
N LEU A 481 -3.60 -5.30 10.71
CA LEU A 481 -3.24 -4.66 11.98
C LEU A 481 -3.69 -3.19 12.08
N THR A 482 -4.15 -2.60 10.99
CA THR A 482 -4.70 -1.22 10.96
C THR A 482 -6.19 -1.17 10.61
N ASN A 483 -6.84 -2.33 10.49
CA ASN A 483 -8.25 -2.46 10.12
C ASN A 483 -8.61 -1.71 8.82
N ASN A 484 -7.78 -1.86 7.80
CA ASN A 484 -8.02 -1.30 6.48
C ASN A 484 -8.43 -2.41 5.49
N SER A 485 -9.52 -2.19 4.76
CA SER A 485 -10.07 -3.19 3.82
C SER A 485 -9.46 -3.12 2.42
N SER A 486 -8.55 -2.16 2.17
CA SER A 486 -7.93 -1.96 0.85
C SER A 486 -6.44 -1.69 0.96
N ILE A 487 -5.67 -2.29 0.07
CA ILE A 487 -4.22 -2.09 -0.04
C ILE A 487 -3.85 -0.62 -0.32
N GLN A 488 -4.71 0.13 -1.03
CA GLN A 488 -4.48 1.55 -1.29
C GLN A 488 -4.48 2.38 0.01
N GLU A 489 -5.14 1.93 1.07
CA GLU A 489 -5.14 2.63 2.37
C GLU A 489 -3.81 2.50 3.11
N VAL A 490 -3.03 1.47 2.84
CA VAL A 490 -1.74 1.21 3.48
C VAL A 490 -0.53 1.54 2.60
N LEU A 491 -0.76 2.00 1.36
CA LEU A 491 0.26 2.52 0.45
C LEU A 491 0.16 4.05 0.39
N PHE A 492 1.32 4.75 0.49
CA PHE A 492 1.32 6.21 0.37
C PHE A 492 0.84 6.67 -1.01
N PHE A 493 1.36 6.04 -2.06
CA PHE A 493 1.05 6.37 -3.45
C PHE A 493 0.77 5.06 -4.21
N PRO A 494 -0.45 4.50 -4.10
CA PRO A 494 -0.82 3.32 -4.85
C PRO A 494 -0.85 3.61 -6.35
N GLN A 495 -0.64 2.59 -7.17
CA GLN A 495 -0.85 2.70 -8.60
C GLN A 495 -2.33 3.00 -8.88
N MET A 496 -2.58 4.00 -9.73
CA MET A 496 -3.92 4.45 -10.08
C MET A 496 -4.14 4.35 -11.59
N ARG A 497 -5.37 4.05 -11.98
CA ARG A 497 -5.74 4.17 -13.39
C ARG A 497 -5.56 5.62 -13.85
N PRO A 498 -5.17 5.87 -15.11
CA PRO A 498 -5.11 7.23 -15.65
C PRO A 498 -6.43 7.97 -15.43
N GLU A 499 -6.37 9.25 -15.06
CA GLU A 499 -7.56 10.09 -15.04
C GLU A 499 -8.11 10.19 -16.47
N VAL A 500 -9.34 9.76 -16.65
CA VAL A 500 -10.09 10.08 -17.88
C VAL A 500 -10.40 11.58 -17.80
N LYS A 501 -9.49 12.40 -18.33
CA LYS A 501 -9.83 13.79 -18.58
C LYS A 501 -10.97 13.77 -19.60
N THR A 502 -12.18 14.03 -19.14
CA THR A 502 -13.27 14.39 -20.03
C THR A 502 -12.87 15.73 -20.64
N ILE A 503 -12.12 15.67 -21.75
CA ILE A 503 -11.94 16.84 -22.60
C ILE A 503 -13.37 17.12 -23.06
N LYS A 504 -13.99 18.18 -22.56
CA LYS A 504 -15.16 18.77 -23.22
C LYS A 504 -14.63 19.32 -24.54
N LEU A 505 -14.50 18.42 -25.52
CA LEU A 505 -14.37 18.85 -26.91
C LEU A 505 -15.67 19.59 -27.22
N GLU A 506 -15.58 20.87 -27.51
CA GLU A 506 -16.62 21.55 -28.22
C GLU A 506 -16.62 20.95 -29.63
N LEU A 507 -17.38 19.86 -29.79
CA LEU A 507 -17.51 19.16 -31.04
C LEU A 507 -18.16 20.12 -32.04
N THR A 508 -17.59 20.22 -33.24
CA THR A 508 -18.21 20.87 -34.37
C THR A 508 -19.53 20.16 -34.72
N GLU A 509 -20.39 20.78 -35.47
CA GLU A 509 -21.66 20.17 -35.87
C GLU A 509 -21.47 18.82 -36.61
N ASN A 510 -20.40 18.70 -37.41
CA ASN A 510 -20.05 17.45 -38.08
C ASN A 510 -19.59 16.36 -37.09
N GLU A 511 -18.74 16.71 -36.09
CA GLU A 511 -18.28 15.77 -35.06
C GLU A 511 -19.43 15.31 -34.18
N LYS A 512 -20.40 16.17 -33.84
CA LYS A 512 -21.61 15.79 -33.12
C LYS A 512 -22.46 14.79 -33.92
N ALA A 513 -22.63 15.03 -35.23
CA ALA A 513 -23.36 14.12 -36.09
C ALA A 513 -22.71 12.74 -36.19
N ILE A 514 -21.37 12.68 -36.33
CA ILE A 514 -20.59 11.44 -36.32
C ILE A 514 -20.74 10.72 -34.96
N HIS A 515 -20.65 11.46 -33.87
CA HIS A 515 -20.75 10.90 -32.50
C HIS A 515 -22.15 10.31 -32.23
N GLU A 516 -23.21 10.96 -32.68
CA GLU A 516 -24.58 10.45 -32.52
C GLU A 516 -24.82 9.19 -33.38
N GLU A 517 -24.25 9.11 -34.58
CA GLU A 517 -24.35 7.90 -35.42
C GLU A 517 -23.50 6.76 -34.83
N LEU A 518 -22.28 7.02 -34.32
CA LEU A 518 -21.45 6.01 -33.64
C LEU A 518 -22.11 5.41 -32.40
N LYS A 519 -22.93 6.19 -31.69
CA LYS A 519 -23.72 5.68 -30.56
C LYS A 519 -24.80 4.66 -30.97
N LYS A 520 -25.29 4.74 -32.19
CA LYS A 520 -26.35 3.85 -32.70
C LYS A 520 -25.79 2.53 -33.24
N VAL A 521 -24.50 2.44 -33.52
CA VAL A 521 -23.87 1.33 -34.25
C VAL A 521 -22.72 0.74 -33.44
N ASN A 522 -22.87 -0.52 -33.04
CA ASN A 522 -21.83 -1.21 -32.24
C ASN A 522 -20.55 -1.58 -33.03
N LYS A 523 -20.64 -1.72 -34.33
CA LYS A 523 -19.52 -1.93 -35.28
C LYS A 523 -19.95 -1.40 -36.64
N CYS A 524 -19.18 -0.49 -37.23
CA CYS A 524 -19.39 -0.03 -38.58
C CYS A 524 -18.02 0.24 -39.24
N GLU A 525 -17.94 -0.03 -40.52
CA GLU A 525 -16.80 0.42 -41.32
C GLU A 525 -16.89 1.93 -41.57
N LEU A 526 -15.73 2.63 -41.50
CA LEU A 526 -15.68 4.09 -41.67
C LEU A 526 -16.36 4.59 -42.96
N GLN A 527 -16.34 3.78 -44.03
CA GLN A 527 -17.01 4.11 -45.29
C GLN A 527 -18.54 4.05 -45.19
N GLU A 528 -19.09 3.09 -44.45
CA GLU A 528 -20.54 2.96 -44.22
C GLU A 528 -21.05 4.10 -43.36
N LEU A 529 -20.31 4.44 -42.28
CA LEU A 529 -20.66 5.58 -41.43
C LEU A 529 -20.71 6.89 -42.21
N ARG A 530 -19.71 7.12 -43.07
CA ARG A 530 -19.67 8.30 -43.92
C ARG A 530 -20.84 8.38 -44.88
N SER A 531 -21.24 7.25 -45.45
CA SER A 531 -22.40 7.17 -46.37
C SER A 531 -23.70 7.44 -45.63
N SER A 532 -23.88 6.95 -44.44
CA SER A 532 -25.07 7.16 -43.59
C SER A 532 -25.28 8.63 -43.19
N LEU A 533 -24.17 9.38 -43.07
CA LEU A 533 -24.18 10.79 -42.70
C LEU A 533 -24.27 11.76 -43.91
N GLU A 534 -24.26 11.25 -45.14
CA GLU A 534 -24.27 12.05 -46.35
C GLU A 534 -23.20 13.16 -46.41
N MET A 535 -22.05 12.93 -45.75
CA MET A 535 -20.99 13.91 -45.62
C MET A 535 -20.08 13.99 -46.86
N SER A 536 -19.72 15.19 -47.26
CA SER A 536 -18.69 15.39 -48.28
C SER A 536 -17.30 14.97 -47.78
N ASN A 537 -16.40 14.58 -48.72
CA ASN A 537 -15.01 14.23 -48.36
C ASN A 537 -14.34 15.29 -47.50
N LYS A 538 -14.53 16.57 -47.85
CA LYS A 538 -13.95 17.70 -47.14
C LYS A 538 -14.53 17.91 -45.72
N ALA A 539 -15.76 17.54 -45.52
CA ALA A 539 -16.42 17.61 -44.20
C ALA A 539 -16.01 16.43 -43.32
N TRP A 540 -15.87 15.23 -43.89
CA TRP A 540 -15.42 14.04 -43.21
C TRP A 540 -13.96 14.15 -42.70
N ASP A 541 -13.04 14.64 -43.56
CA ASP A 541 -11.61 14.80 -43.21
C ASP A 541 -11.36 15.88 -42.16
N LYS A 542 -12.35 16.68 -41.79
CA LYS A 542 -12.26 17.73 -40.77
C LYS A 542 -13.01 17.43 -39.48
N GLY A 543 -13.87 16.46 -39.43
CA GLY A 543 -14.61 15.97 -38.27
C GLY A 543 -14.00 14.72 -37.73
#